data_c4f554af035757348bedab46f277b591
#
_entry.id   c4f554af035757348bedab46f277b591
#
_cell.length_a   1.000
_cell.length_b   1.000
_cell.length_c   1.000
_cell.angle_alpha   90.00
_cell.angle_beta   90.00
_cell.angle_gamma   90.00
#
_symmetry.space_group_name_H-M   'P 1'
#
loop_
_entity.id
_entity.type
_entity.pdbx_description
1 polymer ?
#
loop_
_entity_poly.entity_id
_entity_poly.type
_entity_poly.pdbx_seq_one_letter_code
_entity_poly.pdbx_strand_id
1 'polypeptide(L)'
;MQTSRSLIALLLATILLIGLGALATVHAQQQGHEEPRADESAHETVHSGGGAGYFAAGVRFTDLSDLNNRMADAGYPTFSSEMVSIGGGGYSVTNRILIGGEGHGLISGDQGYQGRNVSVGGGYGLFTLGYLFRPNRNLRVYSRLGLGGGGLQLEISDQGDATDFDDILDDPNRSASIGRASLLVSLGAGLEYQFSGPEERGGFRLGLRAGYMLSPLESDWQLDDTTLSGGPDATLQGPFIRLTIGGGGAEYGDDDDD
;
A
#
# COMPACT_ATOMS: atom_id res chain seq x y z
N MET A 1 17.48 11.52 -15.67
CA MET A 1 16.74 10.31 -16.01
C MET A 1 17.43 8.98 -15.62
N GLN A 2 18.72 8.94 -15.36
CA GLN A 2 19.46 7.71 -14.99
C GLN A 2 19.40 7.37 -13.49
N THR A 3 19.26 8.35 -12.62
CA THR A 3 19.20 8.20 -11.16
C THR A 3 17.90 7.54 -10.66
N SER A 4 16.77 7.75 -11.32
CA SER A 4 15.48 7.17 -10.95
C SER A 4 15.45 5.63 -11.13
N ARG A 5 16.09 5.12 -12.19
CA ARG A 5 16.15 3.67 -12.43
C ARG A 5 17.00 2.92 -11.41
N SER A 6 18.07 3.55 -10.91
CA SER A 6 18.93 2.97 -9.87
C SER A 6 18.25 2.93 -8.51
N LEU A 7 17.44 3.94 -8.17
CA LEU A 7 16.65 3.99 -6.94
C LEU A 7 15.57 2.89 -6.92
N ILE A 8 14.87 2.69 -8.02
CA ILE A 8 13.84 1.64 -8.16
C ILE A 8 14.47 0.25 -8.05
N ALA A 9 15.63 0.01 -8.67
CA ALA A 9 16.34 -1.25 -8.57
C ALA A 9 16.86 -1.52 -7.16
N LEU A 10 17.36 -0.50 -6.46
CA LEU A 10 17.81 -0.61 -5.07
C LEU A 10 16.64 -0.90 -4.12
N LEU A 11 15.50 -0.24 -4.34
CA LEU A 11 14.28 -0.42 -3.56
C LEU A 11 13.72 -1.83 -3.72
N LEU A 12 13.70 -2.37 -4.94
CA LEU A 12 13.28 -3.75 -5.22
C LEU A 12 14.22 -4.78 -4.57
N ALA A 13 15.52 -4.53 -4.56
CA ALA A 13 16.50 -5.38 -3.88
C ALA A 13 16.33 -5.36 -2.35
N THR A 14 16.05 -4.20 -1.77
CA THR A 14 15.81 -4.05 -0.32
C THR A 14 14.52 -4.73 0.11
N ILE A 15 13.48 -4.67 -0.70
CA ILE A 15 12.20 -5.36 -0.48
C ILE A 15 12.38 -6.88 -0.48
N LEU A 16 13.22 -7.40 -1.38
CA LEU A 16 13.53 -8.83 -1.44
C LEU A 16 14.25 -9.31 -0.16
N LEU A 17 15.14 -8.50 0.40
CA LEU A 17 15.85 -8.78 1.65
C LEU A 17 14.96 -8.74 2.89
N ILE A 18 14.04 -7.80 2.98
CA ILE A 18 13.08 -7.69 4.08
C ILE A 18 12.07 -8.85 4.05
N GLY A 19 11.64 -9.28 2.87
CA GLY A 19 10.77 -10.44 2.70
C GLY A 19 11.39 -11.75 3.19
N LEU A 20 12.70 -11.93 3.01
CA LEU A 20 13.45 -13.08 3.52
C LEU A 20 13.58 -13.07 5.07
N GLY A 21 13.64 -11.89 5.69
CA GLY A 21 13.67 -11.76 7.16
C GLY A 21 12.34 -12.08 7.83
N ALA A 22 11.22 -11.75 7.19
CA ALA A 22 9.87 -12.06 7.69
C ALA A 22 9.56 -13.57 7.68
N LEU A 23 10.18 -14.34 6.80
CA LEU A 23 10.07 -15.81 6.77
C LEU A 23 10.64 -16.49 8.02
N ALA A 24 11.71 -15.92 8.60
CA ALA A 24 12.34 -16.49 9.81
C ALA A 24 11.48 -16.29 11.08
N THR A 25 10.69 -15.22 11.15
CA THR A 25 9.84 -14.92 12.32
C THR A 25 8.55 -15.74 12.35
N VAL A 26 8.01 -16.14 11.21
CA VAL A 26 6.80 -16.99 11.16
C VAL A 26 7.08 -18.42 11.65
N HIS A 27 8.30 -18.94 11.43
CA HIS A 27 8.69 -20.28 11.91
C HIS A 27 8.83 -20.37 13.45
N ALA A 28 9.11 -19.26 14.13
CA ALA A 28 9.35 -19.24 15.58
C ALA A 28 8.06 -19.21 16.42
N GLN A 29 6.91 -18.88 15.85
CA GLN A 29 5.63 -18.77 16.57
C GLN A 29 4.77 -20.06 16.55
N GLN A 30 5.18 -21.09 15.81
CA GLN A 30 4.41 -22.34 15.70
C GLN A 30 4.77 -23.42 16.76
N GLN A 31 5.70 -23.15 17.67
CA GLN A 31 6.06 -24.12 18.73
C GLN A 31 5.52 -23.67 20.09
N GLY A 32 4.28 -23.95 20.37
CA GLY A 32 3.77 -23.84 21.72
C GLY A 32 2.27 -23.61 21.84
N HIS A 33 1.50 -24.64 21.67
CA HIS A 33 0.26 -24.83 22.46
C HIS A 33 -0.17 -26.29 22.35
N GLU A 34 -0.02 -27.04 23.43
CA GLU A 34 -0.74 -28.30 23.68
C GLU A 34 -2.08 -27.97 24.34
N GLU A 35 -3.14 -28.49 23.76
CA GLU A 35 -4.51 -28.37 24.27
C GLU A 35 -4.95 -29.53 25.15
N PRO A 36 -5.89 -29.31 26.09
CA PRO A 36 -6.66 -30.38 26.73
C PRO A 36 -7.90 -30.74 25.86
N ARG A 37 -8.06 -32.01 25.61
CA ARG A 37 -9.25 -32.61 25.01
C ARG A 37 -10.50 -32.39 25.85
N ALA A 38 -11.55 -31.84 25.25
CA ALA A 38 -12.92 -32.03 25.68
C ALA A 38 -13.75 -32.49 24.47
N ASP A 39 -14.37 -33.62 24.69
CA ASP A 39 -15.27 -34.34 23.81
C ASP A 39 -16.62 -33.61 23.72
N GLU A 40 -17.02 -33.13 22.54
CA GLU A 40 -18.44 -32.79 22.27
C GLU A 40 -18.72 -32.81 20.76
N SER A 41 -19.55 -33.79 20.40
CA SER A 41 -20.10 -33.95 19.06
C SER A 41 -21.06 -32.80 18.69
N ALA A 42 -20.56 -31.77 18.06
CA ALA A 42 -21.34 -30.76 17.35
C ALA A 42 -21.06 -30.91 15.84
N HIS A 43 -22.10 -30.92 15.05
CA HIS A 43 -22.03 -30.91 13.58
C HIS A 43 -21.13 -29.75 13.12
N GLU A 44 -19.90 -30.06 12.83
CA GLU A 44 -18.90 -29.12 12.33
C GLU A 44 -19.17 -28.89 10.85
N THR A 45 -19.83 -27.80 10.54
CA THR A 45 -19.81 -27.25 9.18
C THR A 45 -18.38 -26.83 8.89
N VAL A 46 -17.64 -27.64 8.13
CA VAL A 46 -16.28 -27.38 7.70
C VAL A 46 -16.28 -26.14 6.81
N HIS A 47 -16.03 -24.99 7.40
CA HIS A 47 -15.81 -23.76 6.65
C HIS A 47 -14.38 -23.79 6.12
N SER A 48 -14.22 -23.98 4.80
CA SER A 48 -12.92 -23.80 4.16
C SER A 48 -12.53 -22.34 4.26
N GLY A 49 -11.71 -22.03 5.25
CA GLY A 49 -11.19 -20.71 5.55
C GLY A 49 -9.71 -20.59 5.20
N GLY A 50 -9.21 -19.38 5.11
CA GLY A 50 -7.79 -19.12 4.92
C GLY A 50 -7.49 -17.64 4.95
N GLY A 51 -6.21 -17.30 5.04
CA GLY A 51 -5.80 -15.90 5.07
C GLY A 51 -4.39 -15.71 4.55
N ALA A 52 -4.02 -14.46 4.32
CA ALA A 52 -2.67 -14.06 3.97
C ALA A 52 -2.38 -12.65 4.45
N GLY A 53 -1.11 -12.47 4.89
CA GLY A 53 -0.48 -11.18 5.03
C GLY A 53 0.51 -10.96 3.92
N TYR A 54 0.68 -9.71 3.47
CA TYR A 54 1.58 -9.38 2.39
C TYR A 54 2.17 -7.98 2.53
N PHE A 55 3.33 -7.83 1.98
CA PHE A 55 3.95 -6.56 1.63
C PHE A 55 3.71 -6.27 0.15
N ALA A 56 3.60 -4.99 -0.22
CA ALA A 56 3.34 -4.59 -1.59
C ALA A 56 4.18 -3.37 -1.98
N ALA A 57 4.73 -3.42 -3.19
CA ALA A 57 5.41 -2.28 -3.79
C ALA A 57 5.07 -2.15 -5.27
N GLY A 58 5.00 -0.93 -5.76
CA GLY A 58 4.66 -0.69 -7.16
C GLY A 58 4.59 0.77 -7.52
N VAL A 59 3.89 1.05 -8.60
CA VAL A 59 3.70 2.38 -9.14
C VAL A 59 2.22 2.72 -9.15
N ARG A 60 1.94 3.96 -8.84
CA ARG A 60 0.63 4.58 -8.93
C ARG A 60 0.72 5.84 -9.77
N PHE A 61 -0.25 6.02 -10.63
CA PHE A 61 -0.44 7.25 -11.38
C PHE A 61 -1.48 8.11 -10.66
N THR A 62 -1.13 9.36 -10.42
CA THR A 62 -1.91 10.30 -9.62
C THR A 62 -2.16 11.53 -10.46
N ASP A 63 -3.36 12.10 -10.41
CA ASP A 63 -3.64 13.32 -11.15
C ASP A 63 -3.13 14.54 -10.37
N LEU A 64 -2.02 15.09 -10.84
CA LEU A 64 -1.37 16.29 -10.32
C LEU A 64 -1.36 17.43 -11.36
N SER A 65 -2.17 17.35 -12.40
CA SER A 65 -2.10 18.27 -13.53
C SER A 65 -2.34 19.73 -13.14
N ASP A 66 -3.38 19.99 -12.34
CA ASP A 66 -3.71 21.34 -11.90
C ASP A 66 -2.71 21.88 -10.85
N LEU A 67 -2.25 21.01 -9.95
CA LEU A 67 -1.14 21.33 -9.04
C LEU A 67 0.12 21.72 -9.81
N ASN A 68 0.50 20.95 -10.83
CA ASN A 68 1.66 21.22 -11.65
C ASN A 68 1.55 22.54 -12.42
N ASN A 69 0.38 22.85 -12.95
CA ASN A 69 0.14 24.15 -13.62
C ASN A 69 0.34 25.30 -12.63
N ARG A 70 -0.26 25.19 -11.44
CA ARG A 70 -0.13 26.22 -10.40
C ARG A 70 1.31 26.38 -9.92
N MET A 71 2.04 25.26 -9.77
CA MET A 71 3.46 25.28 -9.39
C MET A 71 4.31 25.96 -10.48
N ALA A 72 4.07 25.62 -11.75
CA ALA A 72 4.79 26.21 -12.88
C ALA A 72 4.54 27.73 -13.00
N ASP A 73 3.29 28.17 -12.82
CA ASP A 73 2.93 29.60 -12.85
C ASP A 73 3.62 30.38 -11.73
N ALA A 74 3.86 29.73 -10.59
CA ALA A 74 4.60 30.29 -9.45
C ALA A 74 6.13 30.11 -9.58
N GLY A 75 6.61 29.53 -10.69
CA GLY A 75 8.04 29.30 -10.94
C GLY A 75 8.63 28.08 -10.25
N TYR A 76 7.85 27.24 -9.59
CA TYR A 76 8.30 26.00 -8.96
C TYR A 76 8.42 24.83 -9.96
N PRO A 77 9.23 23.81 -9.65
CA PRO A 77 9.30 22.61 -10.46
C PRO A 77 7.98 21.82 -10.42
N THR A 78 7.72 21.09 -11.49
CA THR A 78 6.55 20.19 -11.61
C THR A 78 6.90 18.76 -11.19
N PHE A 79 5.91 18.02 -10.72
CA PHE A 79 6.05 16.64 -10.27
C PHE A 79 5.59 15.65 -11.33
N SER A 80 6.20 14.46 -11.34
CA SER A 80 5.69 13.35 -12.12
C SER A 80 4.34 12.88 -11.56
N SER A 81 3.43 12.53 -12.44
CA SER A 81 2.20 11.82 -12.07
C SER A 81 2.47 10.42 -11.52
N GLU A 82 3.65 9.86 -11.78
CA GLU A 82 4.07 8.55 -11.28
C GLU A 82 4.62 8.66 -9.87
N MET A 83 3.99 7.97 -8.92
CA MET A 83 4.44 7.86 -7.53
C MET A 83 4.78 6.42 -7.19
N VAL A 84 5.88 6.24 -6.46
CA VAL A 84 6.20 4.94 -5.87
C VAL A 84 5.24 4.66 -4.71
N SER A 85 4.62 3.48 -4.73
CA SER A 85 3.69 3.02 -3.70
C SER A 85 4.30 1.88 -2.93
N ILE A 86 4.44 2.03 -1.62
CA ILE A 86 4.96 1.01 -0.71
C ILE A 86 3.95 0.81 0.42
N GLY A 87 3.65 -0.43 0.74
CA GLY A 87 2.70 -0.72 1.79
C GLY A 87 2.52 -2.21 2.03
N GLY A 88 1.38 -2.55 2.59
CA GLY A 88 1.04 -3.94 2.86
C GLY A 88 -0.37 -4.08 3.35
N GLY A 89 -0.74 -5.29 3.66
CA GLY A 89 -2.06 -5.60 4.16
C GLY A 89 -2.26 -7.08 4.42
N GLY A 90 -3.51 -7.42 4.68
CA GLY A 90 -3.90 -8.81 4.88
C GLY A 90 -5.36 -9.03 4.50
N TYR A 91 -5.70 -10.28 4.30
CA TYR A 91 -7.06 -10.69 4.02
C TYR A 91 -7.36 -12.08 4.58
N SER A 92 -8.63 -12.29 4.89
CA SER A 92 -9.20 -13.61 5.14
C SER A 92 -10.10 -14.00 3.98
N VAL A 93 -10.22 -15.30 3.75
CA VAL A 93 -11.11 -15.87 2.73
C VAL A 93 -12.04 -16.87 3.40
N THR A 94 -13.33 -16.72 3.17
CA THR A 94 -14.38 -17.66 3.59
C THR A 94 -15.33 -17.84 2.42
N ASN A 95 -15.54 -19.07 1.98
CA ASN A 95 -16.44 -19.40 0.85
C ASN A 95 -16.17 -18.55 -0.41
N ARG A 96 -14.89 -18.34 -0.76
CA ARG A 96 -14.43 -17.49 -1.88
C ARG A 96 -14.61 -15.98 -1.70
N ILE A 97 -15.24 -15.53 -0.63
CA ILE A 97 -15.32 -14.11 -0.29
C ILE A 97 -14.02 -13.71 0.41
N LEU A 98 -13.38 -12.70 -0.10
CA LEU A 98 -12.16 -12.11 0.45
C LEU A 98 -12.53 -10.85 1.21
N ILE A 99 -12.12 -10.75 2.48
CA ILE A 99 -12.30 -9.57 3.33
C ILE A 99 -10.95 -9.21 3.90
N GLY A 100 -10.55 -7.94 3.80
CA GLY A 100 -9.25 -7.54 4.27
C GLY A 100 -9.06 -6.04 4.39
N GLY A 101 -7.80 -5.66 4.58
CA GLY A 101 -7.39 -4.26 4.63
C GLY A 101 -5.97 -4.08 4.08
N GLU A 102 -5.70 -2.89 3.58
CA GLU A 102 -4.36 -2.51 3.14
C GLU A 102 -4.07 -1.04 3.42
N GLY A 103 -2.79 -0.71 3.58
CA GLY A 103 -2.31 0.65 3.71
C GLY A 103 -1.04 0.86 2.90
N HIS A 104 -0.90 2.05 2.31
CA HIS A 104 0.22 2.41 1.44
C HIS A 104 0.68 3.84 1.67
N GLY A 105 2.00 4.03 1.70
CA GLY A 105 2.65 5.31 1.52
C GLY A 105 2.93 5.56 0.04
N LEU A 106 2.87 6.82 -0.35
CA LEU A 106 3.13 7.30 -1.70
C LEU A 106 4.28 8.30 -1.65
N ILE A 107 5.26 8.12 -2.51
CA ILE A 107 6.46 8.95 -2.56
C ILE A 107 6.67 9.41 -3.99
N SER A 108 6.75 10.72 -4.20
CA SER A 108 7.32 11.31 -5.42
C SER A 108 8.79 11.66 -5.20
N GLY A 109 9.51 11.95 -6.26
CA GLY A 109 10.89 12.43 -6.12
C GLY A 109 10.93 13.86 -5.59
N ASP A 110 11.94 14.16 -4.77
CA ASP A 110 12.23 15.50 -4.29
C ASP A 110 12.76 16.38 -5.42
N GLN A 111 12.37 17.66 -5.44
CA GLN A 111 12.78 18.63 -6.43
C GLN A 111 13.45 19.82 -5.71
N GLY A 112 14.77 19.99 -5.94
CA GLY A 112 15.49 21.18 -5.46
C GLY A 112 15.21 22.40 -6.35
N TYR A 113 14.86 23.53 -5.75
CA TYR A 113 14.60 24.78 -6.45
C TYR A 113 15.00 25.99 -5.63
N GLN A 114 15.97 26.78 -6.12
CA GLN A 114 16.43 28.06 -5.52
C GLN A 114 16.74 27.96 -4.01
N GLY A 115 17.44 26.90 -3.58
CA GLY A 115 17.75 26.69 -2.17
C GLY A 115 16.58 26.15 -1.32
N ARG A 116 15.51 25.70 -1.97
CA ARG A 116 14.39 25.02 -1.35
C ARG A 116 14.26 23.58 -1.85
N ASN A 117 13.76 22.71 -1.02
CA ASN A 117 13.34 21.38 -1.41
C ASN A 117 11.81 21.34 -1.43
N VAL A 118 11.26 20.85 -2.53
CA VAL A 118 9.82 20.70 -2.69
C VAL A 118 9.51 19.23 -2.96
N SER A 119 8.62 18.65 -2.17
CA SER A 119 8.22 17.26 -2.30
C SER A 119 6.71 17.09 -2.23
N VAL A 120 6.20 16.08 -2.95
CA VAL A 120 4.81 15.63 -2.86
C VAL A 120 4.82 14.18 -2.43
N GLY A 121 4.07 13.90 -1.39
CA GLY A 121 3.88 12.58 -0.86
C GLY A 121 2.42 12.33 -0.49
N GLY A 122 2.16 11.19 0.10
CA GLY A 122 0.83 10.89 0.58
C GLY A 122 0.72 9.48 1.12
N GLY A 123 -0.52 9.10 1.42
CA GLY A 123 -0.80 7.74 1.87
C GLY A 123 -2.29 7.48 1.89
N TYR A 124 -2.64 6.20 2.01
CA TYR A 124 -4.03 5.80 2.12
C TYR A 124 -4.18 4.45 2.80
N GLY A 125 -5.38 4.23 3.35
CA GLY A 125 -5.83 2.96 3.88
C GLY A 125 -7.17 2.56 3.29
N LEU A 126 -7.34 1.26 3.00
CA LEU A 126 -8.55 0.71 2.43
C LEU A 126 -9.00 -0.53 3.20
N PHE A 127 -10.27 -0.61 3.50
CA PHE A 127 -10.97 -1.86 3.71
C PHE A 127 -11.28 -2.49 2.34
N THR A 128 -11.13 -3.80 2.20
CA THR A 128 -11.24 -4.46 0.91
C THR A 128 -12.17 -5.67 0.97
N LEU A 129 -13.02 -5.77 -0.04
CA LEU A 129 -13.89 -6.91 -0.30
C LEU A 129 -13.55 -7.49 -1.69
N GLY A 130 -13.60 -8.80 -1.83
CA GLY A 130 -13.26 -9.42 -3.11
C GLY A 130 -13.87 -10.79 -3.28
N TYR A 131 -13.70 -11.33 -4.47
CA TYR A 131 -14.11 -12.67 -4.82
C TYR A 131 -12.94 -13.46 -5.40
N LEU A 132 -12.65 -14.62 -4.81
CA LEU A 132 -11.51 -15.46 -5.13
C LEU A 132 -11.90 -16.56 -6.12
N PHE A 133 -11.15 -16.62 -7.22
CA PHE A 133 -11.12 -17.71 -8.19
C PHE A 133 -9.84 -18.53 -7.97
N ARG A 134 -9.97 -19.85 -7.96
CA ARG A 134 -8.84 -20.78 -7.89
C ARG A 134 -8.83 -21.66 -9.14
N PRO A 135 -8.14 -21.28 -10.21
CA PRO A 135 -8.02 -22.11 -11.41
C PRO A 135 -7.28 -23.42 -11.14
N ASN A 136 -6.35 -23.43 -10.18
CA ASN A 136 -5.65 -24.60 -9.68
C ASN A 136 -5.19 -24.39 -8.22
N ARG A 137 -4.53 -25.39 -7.63
CA ARG A 137 -4.10 -25.38 -6.22
C ARG A 137 -3.15 -24.24 -5.87
N ASN A 138 -2.31 -23.83 -6.82
CA ASN A 138 -1.23 -22.85 -6.61
C ASN A 138 -1.60 -21.44 -7.09
N LEU A 139 -2.53 -21.31 -8.04
CA LEU A 139 -2.88 -20.06 -8.67
C LEU A 139 -4.20 -19.52 -8.12
N ARG A 140 -4.18 -18.27 -7.70
CA ARG A 140 -5.34 -17.53 -7.18
C ARG A 140 -5.54 -16.29 -8.01
N VAL A 141 -6.73 -16.09 -8.52
CA VAL A 141 -7.18 -14.89 -9.21
C VAL A 141 -8.35 -14.31 -8.44
N TYR A 142 -8.36 -13.01 -8.21
CA TYR A 142 -9.45 -12.38 -7.48
C TYR A 142 -9.76 -10.98 -7.98
N SER A 143 -11.02 -10.62 -7.89
CA SER A 143 -11.48 -9.25 -8.01
C SER A 143 -11.47 -8.56 -6.65
N ARG A 144 -11.29 -7.24 -6.60
CA ARG A 144 -11.28 -6.46 -5.36
C ARG A 144 -12.02 -5.15 -5.54
N LEU A 145 -12.82 -4.83 -4.54
CA LEU A 145 -13.39 -3.53 -4.26
C LEU A 145 -12.75 -3.01 -2.96
N GLY A 146 -12.29 -1.78 -2.93
CA GLY A 146 -11.75 -1.12 -1.74
C GLY A 146 -12.53 0.15 -1.43
N LEU A 147 -12.73 0.43 -0.14
CA LEU A 147 -13.30 1.67 0.36
C LEU A 147 -12.46 2.18 1.52
N GLY A 148 -12.12 3.45 1.52
CA GLY A 148 -11.32 4.03 2.60
C GLY A 148 -10.98 5.48 2.40
N GLY A 149 -9.86 5.91 2.98
CA GLY A 149 -9.42 7.30 2.91
C GLY A 149 -7.92 7.41 2.71
N GLY A 150 -7.50 8.57 2.28
CA GLY A 150 -6.11 8.92 2.12
C GLY A 150 -5.93 10.41 1.95
N GLY A 151 -4.70 10.82 1.65
CA GLY A 151 -4.40 12.22 1.39
C GLY A 151 -3.10 12.42 0.66
N LEU A 152 -2.97 13.59 0.08
CA LEU A 152 -1.76 14.15 -0.51
C LEU A 152 -1.20 15.21 0.43
N GLN A 153 0.12 15.35 0.45
CA GLN A 153 0.85 16.35 1.19
C GLN A 153 1.90 16.98 0.28
N LEU A 154 1.90 18.30 0.23
CA LEU A 154 2.94 19.10 -0.42
C LEU A 154 3.80 19.70 0.70
N GLU A 155 5.09 19.46 0.65
CA GLU A 155 6.06 20.03 1.58
C GLU A 155 7.04 20.93 0.84
N ILE A 156 7.23 22.13 1.35
CA ILE A 156 8.20 23.10 0.87
C ILE A 156 9.12 23.42 2.05
N SER A 157 10.39 23.06 1.97
CA SER A 157 11.37 23.28 3.02
C SER A 157 12.57 24.06 2.49
N ASP A 158 13.12 24.97 3.29
CA ASP A 158 14.37 25.66 2.96
C ASP A 158 15.55 24.69 3.13
N GLN A 159 16.44 24.67 2.15
CA GLN A 159 17.73 23.95 2.22
C GLN A 159 18.80 24.74 3.00
N GLY A 160 18.40 25.57 3.95
CA GLY A 160 19.35 26.31 4.77
C GLY A 160 20.26 25.36 5.56
N ASP A 161 21.55 25.74 5.68
CA ASP A 161 22.57 24.99 6.39
C ASP A 161 22.32 24.99 7.91
N ALA A 162 21.20 24.38 8.36
CA ALA A 162 21.08 24.06 9.78
C ALA A 162 22.04 22.90 10.06
N THR A 163 23.16 23.19 10.64
CA THR A 163 24.22 22.25 11.02
C THR A 163 24.10 21.81 12.48
N ASP A 164 23.28 22.53 13.26
CA ASP A 164 23.05 22.26 14.68
C ASP A 164 21.54 22.18 14.97
N PHE A 165 21.20 21.43 16.01
CA PHE A 165 19.82 21.28 16.49
C PHE A 165 19.25 22.63 16.99
N ASP A 166 20.11 23.47 17.58
CA ASP A 166 19.74 24.78 18.08
C ASP A 166 19.35 25.74 16.95
N ASP A 167 19.95 25.64 15.75
CA ASP A 167 19.56 26.41 14.55
C ASP A 167 18.10 26.15 14.15
N ILE A 168 17.61 24.93 14.38
CA ILE A 168 16.21 24.55 14.11
C ILE A 168 15.27 25.14 15.15
N LEU A 169 15.70 25.23 16.40
CA LEU A 169 14.90 25.81 17.48
C LEU A 169 14.81 27.34 17.36
N ASP A 170 15.86 28.00 16.83
CA ASP A 170 15.90 29.44 16.64
C ASP A 170 15.06 29.91 15.44
N ASP A 171 14.90 29.08 14.39
CA ASP A 171 14.06 29.36 13.22
C ASP A 171 13.20 28.15 12.84
N PRO A 172 12.09 27.91 13.55
CA PRO A 172 11.21 26.77 13.31
C PRO A 172 10.32 26.90 12.05
N ASN A 173 10.27 28.07 11.39
CA ASN A 173 9.41 28.34 10.24
C ASN A 173 10.07 28.01 8.89
N ARG A 174 10.97 27.06 8.85
CA ARG A 174 11.72 26.67 7.63
C ARG A 174 10.97 25.73 6.69
N SER A 175 9.81 25.24 7.06
CA SER A 175 8.99 24.37 6.22
C SER A 175 7.51 24.72 6.29
N ALA A 176 6.85 24.60 5.14
CA ALA A 176 5.39 24.62 5.04
C ALA A 176 4.90 23.26 4.55
N SER A 177 3.97 22.67 5.27
CA SER A 177 3.33 21.39 4.92
C SER A 177 1.85 21.62 4.71
N ILE A 178 1.39 21.38 3.50
CA ILE A 178 0.01 21.60 3.07
C ILE A 178 -0.59 20.24 2.71
N GLY A 179 -1.71 19.87 3.31
CA GLY A 179 -2.34 18.58 3.10
C GLY A 179 -3.76 18.66 2.56
N ARG A 180 -4.19 17.60 1.90
CA ARG A 180 -5.57 17.41 1.40
C ARG A 180 -6.00 15.96 1.63
N ALA A 181 -7.17 15.76 2.20
CA ALA A 181 -7.76 14.45 2.44
C ALA A 181 -8.75 14.05 1.34
N SER A 182 -8.91 12.74 1.13
CA SER A 182 -9.78 12.18 0.10
C SER A 182 -10.50 10.93 0.59
N LEU A 183 -11.76 10.77 0.23
CA LEU A 183 -12.45 9.48 0.27
C LEU A 183 -12.05 8.68 -0.98
N LEU A 184 -11.77 7.40 -0.81
CA LEU A 184 -11.23 6.58 -1.89
C LEU A 184 -12.07 5.34 -2.13
N VAL A 185 -12.32 5.06 -3.41
CA VAL A 185 -12.92 3.83 -3.90
C VAL A 185 -11.95 3.17 -4.87
N SER A 186 -11.59 1.92 -4.63
CA SER A 186 -10.65 1.17 -5.46
C SER A 186 -11.33 0.00 -6.13
N LEU A 187 -11.12 -0.17 -7.43
CA LEU A 187 -11.52 -1.33 -8.22
C LEU A 187 -10.27 -1.99 -8.78
N GLY A 188 -10.14 -3.31 -8.63
CA GLY A 188 -8.94 -3.98 -9.12
C GLY A 188 -9.07 -5.49 -9.17
N ALA A 189 -8.02 -6.10 -9.67
CA ALA A 189 -7.83 -7.54 -9.70
C ALA A 189 -6.42 -7.90 -9.22
N GLY A 190 -6.29 -9.12 -8.75
CA GLY A 190 -5.00 -9.68 -8.35
C GLY A 190 -4.82 -11.10 -8.85
N LEU A 191 -3.56 -11.42 -9.07
CA LEU A 191 -3.07 -12.75 -9.38
C LEU A 191 -2.01 -13.10 -8.32
N GLU A 192 -2.15 -14.23 -7.66
CA GLU A 192 -1.16 -14.71 -6.68
C GLU A 192 -0.80 -16.16 -6.97
N TYR A 193 0.50 -16.43 -6.95
CA TYR A 193 1.03 -17.79 -7.03
C TYR A 193 1.56 -18.19 -5.65
N GLN A 194 1.09 -19.33 -5.15
CA GLN A 194 1.51 -19.90 -3.86
C GLN A 194 2.56 -20.99 -4.11
N PHE A 195 3.70 -20.81 -3.48
CA PHE A 195 4.78 -21.79 -3.43
C PHE A 195 4.59 -22.60 -2.14
N SER A 196 3.96 -23.77 -2.27
CA SER A 196 3.72 -24.69 -1.14
C SER A 196 4.29 -26.06 -1.48
N GLY A 197 4.81 -26.75 -0.48
CA GLY A 197 5.08 -28.18 -0.60
C GLY A 197 3.78 -28.98 -0.68
N PRO A 198 3.84 -30.27 -1.11
CA PRO A 198 2.66 -31.10 -1.30
C PRO A 198 1.83 -31.36 -0.03
N GLU A 199 2.43 -31.17 1.16
CA GLU A 199 1.82 -31.44 2.47
C GLU A 199 1.64 -30.17 3.33
N GLU A 200 1.98 -28.98 2.82
CA GLU A 200 1.94 -27.76 3.61
C GLU A 200 0.59 -27.02 3.49
N ARG A 201 -0.07 -26.78 4.63
CA ARG A 201 -1.30 -25.98 4.74
C ARG A 201 -1.10 -24.49 4.52
N GLY A 202 0.12 -24.04 4.28
CA GLY A 202 0.51 -22.64 4.05
C GLY A 202 1.68 -22.53 3.10
N GLY A 203 2.07 -21.29 2.75
CA GLY A 203 3.23 -21.09 1.91
C GLY A 203 3.48 -19.64 1.58
N PHE A 204 4.64 -19.44 0.99
CA PHE A 204 5.06 -18.19 0.42
C PHE A 204 4.20 -17.84 -0.81
N ARG A 205 3.85 -16.58 -0.96
CA ARG A 205 3.02 -16.09 -2.06
C ARG A 205 3.70 -14.92 -2.75
N LEU A 206 3.71 -14.99 -4.07
CA LEU A 206 4.10 -13.89 -4.94
C LEU A 206 2.89 -13.49 -5.77
N GLY A 207 2.61 -12.20 -5.87
CA GLY A 207 1.43 -11.73 -6.59
C GLY A 207 1.66 -10.46 -7.37
N LEU A 208 0.73 -10.21 -8.28
CA LEU A 208 0.59 -8.99 -9.05
C LEU A 208 -0.82 -8.47 -8.85
N ARG A 209 -0.95 -7.17 -8.59
CA ARG A 209 -2.22 -6.47 -8.45
C ARG A 209 -2.25 -5.27 -9.35
N ALA A 210 -3.38 -5.07 -10.02
CA ALA A 210 -3.61 -3.90 -10.83
C ALA A 210 -5.05 -3.42 -10.65
N GLY A 211 -5.27 -2.13 -10.83
CA GLY A 211 -6.59 -1.55 -10.67
C GLY A 211 -6.61 -0.05 -10.90
N TYR A 212 -7.74 0.52 -10.55
CA TYR A 212 -7.98 1.95 -10.62
C TYR A 212 -8.56 2.45 -9.30
N MET A 213 -8.09 3.59 -8.85
CA MET A 213 -8.59 4.30 -7.68
C MET A 213 -9.38 5.51 -8.14
N LEU A 214 -10.55 5.69 -7.55
CA LEU A 214 -11.41 6.86 -7.67
C LEU A 214 -11.32 7.67 -6.38
N SER A 215 -11.44 8.99 -6.51
CA SER A 215 -11.48 9.94 -5.39
C SER A 215 -12.77 10.77 -5.49
N PRO A 216 -13.93 10.19 -5.09
CA PRO A 216 -15.23 10.86 -5.28
C PRO A 216 -15.47 12.07 -4.40
N LEU A 217 -14.77 12.19 -3.27
CA LEU A 217 -14.87 13.31 -2.33
C LEU A 217 -13.49 13.71 -1.85
N GLU A 218 -13.23 14.99 -1.83
CA GLU A 218 -11.97 15.57 -1.42
C GLU A 218 -12.22 16.78 -0.52
N SER A 219 -11.35 16.97 0.50
CA SER A 219 -11.35 18.17 1.31
C SER A 219 -10.69 19.33 0.58
N ASP A 220 -10.89 20.54 1.08
CA ASP A 220 -10.01 21.66 0.74
C ASP A 220 -8.58 21.39 1.26
N TRP A 221 -7.60 22.11 0.70
CA TRP A 221 -6.24 22.13 1.21
C TRP A 221 -6.18 22.76 2.59
N GLN A 222 -5.33 22.20 3.45
CA GLN A 222 -5.14 22.66 4.82
C GLN A 222 -3.66 22.90 5.10
N LEU A 223 -3.36 24.03 5.75
CA LEU A 223 -2.08 24.31 6.39
C LEU A 223 -2.33 24.26 7.89
N ASP A 224 -1.80 23.27 8.58
CA ASP A 224 -2.14 22.95 9.96
C ASP A 224 -3.68 22.87 10.13
N ASP A 225 -4.27 23.72 10.98
CA ASP A 225 -5.71 23.78 11.23
C ASP A 225 -6.44 24.83 10.34
N THR A 226 -5.75 25.43 9.37
CA THR A 226 -6.30 26.51 8.53
C THR A 226 -6.66 25.99 7.14
N THR A 227 -7.93 26.13 6.76
CA THR A 227 -8.39 25.82 5.40
C THR A 227 -7.93 26.88 4.41
N LEU A 228 -7.29 26.45 3.34
CA LEU A 228 -6.81 27.32 2.26
C LEU A 228 -7.86 27.38 1.14
N SER A 229 -8.31 28.58 0.81
CA SER A 229 -9.22 28.78 -0.31
C SER A 229 -8.49 28.82 -1.66
N GLY A 230 -9.10 28.28 -2.72
CA GLY A 230 -8.58 28.38 -4.08
C GLY A 230 -7.33 27.53 -4.34
N GLY A 231 -7.14 26.46 -3.60
CA GLY A 231 -6.09 25.48 -3.84
C GLY A 231 -6.30 24.71 -5.17
N PRO A 232 -5.23 24.21 -5.80
CA PRO A 232 -5.33 23.44 -7.04
C PRO A 232 -5.99 22.08 -6.82
N ASP A 233 -6.60 21.54 -7.87
CA ASP A 233 -7.05 20.16 -7.83
C ASP A 233 -5.85 19.22 -7.96
N ALA A 234 -5.75 18.32 -6.99
CA ALA A 234 -4.78 17.23 -6.99
C ALA A 234 -5.41 16.03 -6.30
N THR A 235 -5.49 14.92 -6.99
CA THR A 235 -6.29 13.78 -6.53
C THR A 235 -5.48 12.50 -6.49
N LEU A 236 -5.80 11.61 -5.57
CA LEU A 236 -5.29 10.24 -5.56
C LEU A 236 -5.95 9.35 -6.62
N GLN A 237 -6.69 9.92 -7.57
CA GLN A 237 -7.31 9.18 -8.66
C GLN A 237 -6.30 8.69 -9.67
N GLY A 238 -6.47 7.46 -10.16
CA GLY A 238 -5.64 6.91 -11.24
C GLY A 238 -5.39 5.42 -11.15
N PRO A 239 -4.76 4.85 -12.18
CA PRO A 239 -4.40 3.45 -12.22
C PRO A 239 -3.21 3.14 -11.31
N PHE A 240 -3.11 1.87 -10.91
CA PHE A 240 -1.96 1.37 -10.15
C PHE A 240 -1.59 -0.05 -10.58
N ILE A 241 -0.32 -0.40 -10.40
CA ILE A 241 0.19 -1.74 -10.54
C ILE A 241 1.20 -2.02 -9.41
N ARG A 242 1.11 -3.20 -8.77
CA ARG A 242 1.93 -3.58 -7.61
C ARG A 242 2.31 -5.03 -7.64
N LEU A 243 3.52 -5.32 -7.22
CA LEU A 243 3.96 -6.64 -6.82
C LEU A 243 3.65 -6.84 -5.34
N THR A 244 3.23 -8.05 -4.98
CA THR A 244 2.98 -8.44 -3.59
C THR A 244 3.81 -9.66 -3.24
N ILE A 245 4.36 -9.66 -2.03
CA ILE A 245 5.12 -10.76 -1.46
C ILE A 245 4.59 -11.02 -0.06
N GLY A 246 4.30 -12.28 0.27
CA GLY A 246 3.71 -12.56 1.56
C GLY A 246 3.60 -14.04 1.86
N GLY A 247 2.78 -14.36 2.84
CA GLY A 247 2.51 -15.73 3.23
C GLY A 247 1.11 -15.88 3.80
N GLY A 248 0.63 -17.10 3.80
CA GLY A 248 -0.66 -17.40 4.38
C GLY A 248 -0.97 -18.89 4.34
N GLY A 249 -1.94 -19.28 5.17
CA GLY A 249 -2.49 -20.62 5.22
C GLY A 249 -3.83 -20.74 4.48
N ALA A 250 -4.20 -21.96 4.14
CA ALA A 250 -5.52 -22.32 3.70
C ALA A 250 -5.94 -23.59 4.44
N GLU A 251 -7.12 -23.58 5.04
CA GLU A 251 -7.80 -24.80 5.45
C GLU A 251 -8.53 -25.33 4.22
N TYR A 252 -8.17 -26.53 3.79
CA TYR A 252 -8.94 -27.30 2.83
C TYR A 252 -9.94 -28.15 3.62
N GLY A 253 -11.23 -27.96 3.39
CA GLY A 253 -12.18 -29.03 3.63
C GLY A 253 -11.85 -30.15 2.64
N ASP A 254 -11.58 -31.34 3.12
CA ASP A 254 -11.52 -32.54 2.28
C ASP A 254 -12.91 -32.70 1.66
N ASP A 255 -13.08 -32.29 0.40
CA ASP A 255 -14.11 -32.80 -0.45
C ASP A 255 -13.62 -34.20 -0.83
N ASP A 256 -14.00 -35.21 -0.03
CA ASP A 256 -13.92 -36.60 -0.43
C ASP A 256 -14.82 -36.76 -1.65
N ASP A 257 -14.19 -37.03 -2.77
CA ASP A 257 -14.80 -37.46 -4.00
C ASP A 257 -15.57 -38.80 -3.75
N ASP A 258 -16.85 -38.77 -3.94
CA ASP A 258 -17.67 -39.93 -4.34
C ASP A 258 -18.17 -39.74 -5.78
#